data_b6330ca3333e24ceab5ed7d2db019b51
#
_entry.id   b6330ca3333e24ceab5ed7d2db019b51
#
_cell.length_a   1.000
_cell.length_b   1.000
_cell.length_c   1.000
_cell.angle_alpha   90.00
_cell.angle_beta   90.00
_cell.angle_gamma   90.00
#
_symmetry.space_group_name_H-M   'P 1'
#
loop_
_entity.id
_entity.type
_entity.pdbx_description
1 polymer ?
#
loop_
_entity_poly.entity_id
_entity_poly.type
_entity_poly.pdbx_seq_one_letter_code
_entity_poly.pdbx_strand_id
1 'polypeptide(L)'
;DDKTFRKSVIPEKNESGNYLLGAWVKDDVSGIGTITFVDGTRFMALGHSVSDVDTGLMMRCSTGGMYTTNITNISKSYSEQPGRLQGSIAYRKALVGIIDGNSASGIYGHLDEAYCSTRYSDAERMYIAKGDDVRSGRAYIYSRMNGELSKYEIDIEIVDCDADDKNIEFHVIDNDLIELTGGV
;
A
#
# COMPACT_ATOMS: atom_id res chain seq x y z
N ASP A 1 -10.52 -0.06 -23.09
CA ASP A 1 -11.34 -0.77 -24.09
C ASP A 1 -11.49 -2.21 -23.67
N ASP A 2 -12.63 -2.56 -23.07
CA ASP A 2 -13.01 -3.94 -22.76
C ASP A 2 -13.37 -4.67 -24.05
N LYS A 3 -12.34 -5.10 -24.76
CA LYS A 3 -12.53 -5.96 -25.93
C LYS A 3 -12.58 -7.42 -25.50
N THR A 4 -13.76 -7.96 -25.42
CA THR A 4 -13.94 -9.40 -25.29
C THR A 4 -13.65 -10.06 -26.63
N PHE A 5 -12.72 -11.01 -26.65
CA PHE A 5 -12.48 -11.85 -27.80
C PHE A 5 -12.56 -13.32 -27.40
N ARG A 6 -13.01 -14.14 -28.34
CA ARG A 6 -13.05 -15.61 -28.15
C ARG A 6 -11.99 -16.23 -29.03
N LYS A 7 -11.18 -17.10 -28.45
CA LYS A 7 -10.22 -17.95 -29.17
C LYS A 7 -10.41 -19.39 -28.74
N SER A 8 -10.32 -20.29 -29.69
CA SER A 8 -10.27 -21.73 -29.42
C SER A 8 -8.81 -22.12 -29.22
N VAL A 9 -8.53 -22.79 -28.14
CA VAL A 9 -7.19 -23.30 -27.80
C VAL A 9 -7.29 -24.81 -27.64
N ILE A 10 -6.38 -25.55 -28.21
CA ILE A 10 -6.23 -26.98 -27.98
C ILE A 10 -5.24 -27.15 -26.84
N PRO A 11 -5.66 -27.65 -25.67
CA PRO A 11 -4.75 -27.84 -24.56
C PRO A 11 -3.80 -29.01 -24.81
N GLU A 12 -2.56 -28.89 -24.39
CA GLU A 12 -1.58 -29.96 -24.42
C GLU A 12 -1.42 -30.62 -23.06
N LYS A 13 -1.06 -31.91 -23.04
CA LYS A 13 -0.78 -32.63 -21.81
C LYS A 13 0.66 -32.40 -21.38
N ASN A 14 0.85 -32.09 -20.12
CA ASN A 14 2.18 -32.10 -19.50
C ASN A 14 2.64 -33.54 -19.21
N GLU A 15 3.87 -33.69 -18.73
CA GLU A 15 4.46 -34.99 -18.37
C GLU A 15 3.65 -35.75 -17.29
N SER A 16 2.91 -35.03 -16.45
CA SER A 16 2.02 -35.59 -15.41
C SER A 16 0.62 -35.93 -15.93
N GLY A 17 0.35 -35.74 -17.23
CA GLY A 17 -0.93 -36.06 -17.86
C GLY A 17 -2.02 -35.02 -17.70
N ASN A 18 -1.75 -33.87 -17.09
CA ASN A 18 -2.69 -32.76 -16.95
C ASN A 18 -2.73 -31.90 -18.22
N TYR A 19 -3.95 -31.47 -18.60
CA TYR A 19 -4.12 -30.55 -19.72
C TYR A 19 -3.76 -29.13 -19.31
N LEU A 20 -2.91 -28.45 -20.07
CA LEU A 20 -2.47 -27.09 -19.87
C LEU A 20 -2.83 -26.22 -21.08
N LEU A 21 -3.20 -24.98 -20.81
CA LEU A 21 -3.45 -23.97 -21.84
C LEU A 21 -2.16 -23.35 -22.40
N GLY A 22 -1.01 -23.56 -21.73
CA GLY A 22 0.24 -22.92 -22.09
C GLY A 22 0.27 -21.41 -21.80
N ALA A 23 -0.62 -20.95 -20.91
CA ALA A 23 -0.72 -19.55 -20.49
C ALA A 23 -0.84 -19.47 -18.97
N TRP A 24 -0.18 -18.47 -18.40
CA TRP A 24 -0.40 -18.09 -17.01
C TRP A 24 -1.63 -17.21 -16.91
N VAL A 25 -2.54 -17.54 -16.01
CA VAL A 25 -3.74 -16.76 -15.75
C VAL A 25 -3.66 -16.26 -14.30
N LYS A 26 -3.76 -14.95 -14.12
CA LYS A 26 -3.93 -14.31 -12.82
C LYS A 26 -5.38 -13.86 -12.73
N ASP A 27 -6.10 -14.37 -11.77
CA ASP A 27 -7.53 -14.07 -11.52
C ASP A 27 -7.71 -13.19 -10.27
N ASP A 28 -6.70 -13.14 -9.40
CA ASP A 28 -6.73 -12.33 -8.19
C ASP A 28 -5.34 -11.80 -7.83
N VAL A 29 -5.30 -10.61 -7.25
CA VAL A 29 -4.09 -10.02 -6.69
C VAL A 29 -4.38 -9.54 -5.28
N SER A 30 -3.56 -9.98 -4.36
CA SER A 30 -3.64 -9.56 -2.97
C SER A 30 -2.28 -9.08 -2.48
N GLY A 31 -2.32 -8.13 -1.56
CA GLY A 31 -1.12 -7.55 -0.96
C GLY A 31 -1.42 -6.90 0.38
N ILE A 32 -0.36 -6.54 1.08
CA ILE A 32 -0.44 -5.78 2.33
C ILE A 32 0.00 -4.36 2.01
N GLY A 33 -0.78 -3.40 2.47
CA GLY A 33 -0.51 -1.99 2.27
C GLY A 33 -0.84 -1.17 3.51
N THR A 34 -0.39 0.07 3.50
CA THR A 34 -0.63 1.03 4.58
C THR A 34 -1.61 2.09 4.10
N ILE A 35 -2.66 2.35 4.88
CA ILE A 35 -3.54 3.50 4.68
C ILE A 35 -2.73 4.76 5.04
N THR A 36 -2.64 5.70 4.10
CA THR A 36 -1.90 6.94 4.27
C THR A 36 -2.73 8.02 4.95
N PHE A 37 -4.01 8.13 4.59
CA PHE A 37 -4.95 9.00 5.28
C PHE A 37 -6.40 8.55 5.08
N VAL A 38 -7.28 9.06 5.94
CA VAL A 38 -8.73 8.86 5.88
C VAL A 38 -9.42 10.22 6.03
N ASP A 39 -10.38 10.49 5.14
CA ASP A 39 -11.27 11.67 5.18
C ASP A 39 -12.72 11.21 5.13
N GLY A 40 -13.40 11.27 6.28
CA GLY A 40 -14.71 10.62 6.45
C GLY A 40 -14.58 9.10 6.29
N THR A 41 -15.20 8.55 5.26
CA THR A 41 -15.04 7.14 4.88
C THR A 41 -14.04 6.95 3.74
N ARG A 42 -13.68 8.01 3.02
CA ARG A 42 -12.72 7.91 1.91
C ARG A 42 -11.31 7.69 2.44
N PHE A 43 -10.56 6.86 1.76
CA PHE A 43 -9.16 6.60 2.10
C PHE A 43 -8.26 6.67 0.86
N MET A 44 -6.99 6.93 1.11
CA MET A 44 -5.90 6.56 0.21
C MET A 44 -4.91 5.66 0.94
N ALA A 45 -4.28 4.77 0.19
CA ALA A 45 -3.28 3.86 0.73
C ALA A 45 -2.16 3.64 -0.29
N LEU A 46 -1.02 3.20 0.21
CA LEU A 46 0.25 3.13 -0.51
C LEU A 46 0.79 4.54 -0.84
N GLY A 47 1.72 4.70 -1.63
CA GLY A 47 2.22 5.96 -2.22
C GLY A 47 2.60 5.74 -3.66
N HIS A 48 2.25 4.55 -4.17
CA HIS A 48 2.57 4.08 -5.52
C HIS A 48 1.47 3.15 -6.01
N SER A 49 1.39 2.95 -7.31
CA SER A 49 0.44 2.02 -7.90
C SER A 49 0.72 0.57 -7.50
N VAL A 50 -0.34 -0.23 -7.44
CA VAL A 50 -0.22 -1.68 -7.49
C VAL A 50 0.09 -2.09 -8.93
N SER A 51 1.22 -2.74 -9.12
CA SER A 51 1.70 -3.16 -10.44
C SER A 51 1.88 -4.67 -10.49
N ASP A 52 1.73 -5.23 -11.67
CA ASP A 52 2.01 -6.63 -11.91
C ASP A 52 3.53 -6.88 -11.82
N VAL A 53 3.93 -7.86 -11.02
CA VAL A 53 5.34 -8.13 -10.71
C VAL A 53 6.12 -8.59 -11.94
N ASP A 54 5.46 -9.30 -12.88
CA ASP A 54 6.14 -9.87 -14.04
C ASP A 54 6.27 -8.86 -15.18
N THR A 55 5.30 -7.96 -15.33
CA THR A 55 5.27 -6.98 -16.43
C THR A 55 5.65 -5.57 -16.01
N GLY A 56 5.61 -5.26 -14.70
CA GLY A 56 5.79 -3.91 -14.17
C GLY A 56 4.64 -2.94 -14.50
N LEU A 57 3.60 -3.40 -15.18
CA LEU A 57 2.49 -2.55 -15.59
C LEU A 57 1.52 -2.31 -14.43
N MET A 58 1.04 -1.08 -14.32
CA MET A 58 0.00 -0.72 -13.36
C MET A 58 -1.25 -1.57 -13.60
N MET A 59 -1.71 -2.25 -12.56
CA MET A 59 -2.89 -3.07 -12.63
C MET A 59 -4.15 -2.22 -12.69
N ARG A 60 -5.06 -2.54 -13.60
CA ARG A 60 -6.40 -1.97 -13.61
C ARG A 60 -7.20 -2.61 -12.50
N CYS A 61 -7.67 -1.80 -11.57
CA CYS A 61 -8.57 -2.22 -10.50
C CYS A 61 -9.95 -1.63 -10.79
N SER A 62 -10.94 -2.48 -11.03
CA SER A 62 -12.34 -2.06 -11.14
C SER A 62 -13.03 -2.11 -9.79
N THR A 63 -12.62 -3.01 -8.91
CA THR A 63 -13.07 -3.12 -7.53
C THR A 63 -12.14 -4.07 -6.77
N GLY A 64 -11.98 -3.83 -5.48
CA GLY A 64 -11.20 -4.69 -4.60
C GLY A 64 -11.72 -4.64 -3.17
N GLY A 65 -11.52 -5.71 -2.41
CA GLY A 65 -11.90 -5.75 -1.00
C GLY A 65 -10.74 -5.40 -0.09
N MET A 66 -11.01 -4.63 0.95
CA MET A 66 -10.07 -4.36 2.03
C MET A 66 -10.39 -5.21 3.26
N TYR A 67 -9.35 -5.74 3.85
CA TYR A 67 -9.41 -6.55 5.06
C TYR A 67 -8.38 -6.09 6.07
N THR A 68 -8.63 -6.35 7.34
CA THR A 68 -7.62 -6.13 8.37
C THR A 68 -6.45 -7.09 8.19
N THR A 69 -5.25 -6.60 8.49
CA THR A 69 -4.01 -7.36 8.40
C THR A 69 -3.33 -7.40 9.75
N ASN A 70 -2.77 -8.55 10.11
CA ASN A 70 -1.90 -8.69 11.26
C ASN A 70 -0.45 -8.77 10.76
N ILE A 71 0.39 -7.84 11.18
CA ILE A 71 1.83 -7.90 10.92
C ILE A 71 2.43 -9.02 11.77
N THR A 72 3.10 -9.95 11.13
CA THR A 72 3.69 -11.12 11.79
C THR A 72 5.21 -11.04 11.84
N ASN A 73 5.84 -10.29 10.94
CA ASN A 73 7.28 -10.11 10.89
C ASN A 73 7.67 -8.84 10.15
N ILE A 74 8.83 -8.31 10.49
CA ILE A 74 9.48 -7.18 9.81
C ILE A 74 10.82 -7.70 9.28
N SER A 75 10.96 -7.75 7.95
CA SER A 75 12.24 -8.00 7.33
C SER A 75 13.00 -6.68 7.28
N LYS A 76 14.07 -6.57 8.04
CA LYS A 76 14.88 -5.34 8.09
C LYS A 76 15.52 -5.05 6.74
N SER A 77 15.69 -3.78 6.46
CA SER A 77 16.47 -3.33 5.31
C SER A 77 17.96 -3.52 5.54
N TYR A 78 18.68 -3.70 4.46
CA TYR A 78 20.14 -3.67 4.39
C TYR A 78 20.54 -2.84 3.18
N SER A 79 21.85 -2.53 3.06
CA SER A 79 22.36 -1.83 1.88
C SER A 79 21.86 -2.48 0.58
N GLU A 80 21.23 -1.69 -0.28
CA GLU A 80 20.65 -2.09 -1.57
C GLU A 80 19.46 -3.08 -1.50
N GLN A 81 19.00 -3.43 -0.31
CA GLN A 81 17.84 -4.30 -0.12
C GLN A 81 16.81 -3.62 0.79
N PRO A 82 15.70 -3.10 0.24
CA PRO A 82 14.66 -2.50 1.04
C PRO A 82 13.99 -3.53 1.96
N GLY A 83 13.65 -3.08 3.15
CA GLY A 83 12.88 -3.88 4.11
C GLY A 83 11.46 -4.14 3.64
N ARG A 84 10.77 -5.06 4.28
CA ARG A 84 9.35 -5.33 4.00
C ARG A 84 8.62 -5.82 5.25
N LEU A 85 7.35 -5.47 5.30
CA LEU A 85 6.42 -6.02 6.27
C LEU A 85 5.87 -7.35 5.75
N GLN A 86 5.78 -8.33 6.65
CA GLN A 86 5.12 -9.60 6.40
C GLN A 86 3.90 -9.69 7.31
N GLY A 87 2.81 -10.25 6.83
CA GLY A 87 1.59 -10.36 7.61
C GLY A 87 0.59 -11.33 7.01
N SER A 88 -0.49 -11.51 7.72
CA SER A 88 -1.60 -12.34 7.30
C SER A 88 -2.86 -11.48 7.09
N ILE A 89 -3.54 -11.70 5.98
CA ILE A 89 -4.80 -11.04 5.67
C ILE A 89 -5.94 -11.82 6.31
N ALA A 90 -6.77 -11.12 7.05
CA ALA A 90 -7.86 -11.73 7.79
C ALA A 90 -9.14 -11.88 6.93
N TYR A 91 -9.07 -12.63 5.83
CA TYR A 91 -10.21 -12.88 4.92
C TYR A 91 -11.46 -13.47 5.59
N ARG A 92 -11.30 -14.10 6.75
CA ARG A 92 -12.44 -14.65 7.53
C ARG A 92 -13.17 -13.59 8.35
N LYS A 93 -12.61 -12.40 8.48
CA LYS A 93 -13.27 -11.25 9.10
C LYS A 93 -14.07 -10.48 8.07
N ALA A 94 -14.93 -9.59 8.57
CA ALA A 94 -15.71 -8.73 7.68
C ALA A 94 -14.79 -7.85 6.82
N LEU A 95 -15.27 -7.57 5.62
CA LEU A 95 -14.72 -6.56 4.73
C LEU A 95 -14.75 -5.21 5.46
N VAL A 96 -13.64 -4.49 5.46
CA VAL A 96 -13.55 -3.18 6.13
C VAL A 96 -13.62 -2.00 5.16
N GLY A 97 -13.61 -2.27 3.87
CA GLY A 97 -13.72 -1.25 2.83
C GLY A 97 -13.65 -1.83 1.43
N ILE A 98 -13.84 -0.95 0.47
CA ILE A 98 -13.81 -1.27 -0.96
C ILE A 98 -12.79 -0.36 -1.63
N ILE A 99 -11.95 -0.93 -2.48
CA ILE A 99 -11.03 -0.23 -3.34
C ILE A 99 -11.78 0.14 -4.61
N ASP A 100 -11.85 1.43 -4.93
CA ASP A 100 -12.52 1.95 -6.12
C ASP A 100 -11.56 2.10 -7.30
N GLY A 101 -10.26 2.23 -7.01
CA GLY A 101 -9.28 2.37 -8.08
C GLY A 101 -7.83 2.28 -7.62
N ASN A 102 -6.97 2.17 -8.63
CA ASN A 102 -5.51 2.15 -8.54
C ASN A 102 -4.97 3.25 -9.44
N SER A 103 -4.14 4.11 -8.90
CA SER A 103 -3.53 5.26 -9.59
C SER A 103 -2.02 5.27 -9.40
N ALA A 104 -1.33 6.17 -10.08
CA ALA A 104 0.12 6.36 -9.89
C ALA A 104 0.49 6.73 -8.43
N SER A 105 -0.41 7.41 -7.72
CA SER A 105 -0.22 7.82 -6.33
C SER A 105 -0.74 6.81 -5.29
N GLY A 106 -1.20 5.65 -5.73
CA GLY A 106 -1.69 4.60 -4.83
C GLY A 106 -3.12 4.18 -5.10
N ILE A 107 -3.66 3.37 -4.20
CA ILE A 107 -5.05 2.92 -4.23
C ILE A 107 -5.93 3.86 -3.41
N TYR A 108 -7.18 3.99 -3.82
CA TYR A 108 -8.19 4.79 -3.13
C TYR A 108 -9.54 4.07 -3.12
N GLY A 109 -10.39 4.48 -2.19
CA GLY A 109 -11.71 3.88 -2.05
C GLY A 109 -12.45 4.36 -0.81
N HIS A 110 -13.34 3.50 -0.32
CA HIS A 110 -14.20 3.79 0.83
C HIS A 110 -14.08 2.71 1.89
N LEU A 111 -13.95 3.12 3.13
CA LEU A 111 -14.04 2.25 4.30
C LEU A 111 -15.50 2.12 4.74
N ASP A 112 -15.81 1.03 5.42
CA ASP A 112 -17.08 0.84 6.10
C ASP A 112 -17.26 1.89 7.20
N GLU A 113 -18.45 2.47 7.31
CA GLU A 113 -18.74 3.56 8.25
C GLU A 113 -18.62 3.11 9.71
N ALA A 114 -19.09 1.91 10.03
CA ALA A 114 -18.98 1.36 11.37
C ALA A 114 -17.52 1.05 11.72
N TYR A 115 -16.73 0.59 10.75
CA TYR A 115 -15.29 0.42 10.91
C TYR A 115 -14.59 1.76 11.17
N CYS A 116 -14.88 2.81 10.40
CA CYS A 116 -14.33 4.14 10.61
C CYS A 116 -14.67 4.68 12.00
N SER A 117 -15.93 4.60 12.39
CA SER A 117 -16.42 5.10 13.69
C SER A 117 -15.76 4.41 14.89
N THR A 118 -15.41 3.12 14.73
CA THR A 118 -14.74 2.36 15.79
C THR A 118 -13.22 2.56 15.76
N ARG A 119 -12.64 2.59 14.57
CA ARG A 119 -11.18 2.53 14.40
C ARG A 119 -10.52 3.89 14.54
N TYR A 120 -11.23 4.95 14.16
CA TYR A 120 -10.71 6.30 14.06
C TYR A 120 -11.48 7.31 14.95
N SER A 121 -12.32 6.84 15.90
CA SER A 121 -13.06 7.72 16.81
C SER A 121 -12.17 8.72 17.54
N ASP A 122 -11.03 8.23 18.01
CA ASP A 122 -10.07 8.98 18.82
C ASP A 122 -8.82 9.40 18.01
N ALA A 123 -8.87 9.26 16.68
CA ALA A 123 -7.75 9.65 15.84
C ALA A 123 -7.57 11.16 15.81
N GLU A 124 -6.34 11.60 15.96
CA GLU A 124 -5.97 13.00 15.81
C GLU A 124 -6.29 13.48 14.38
N ARG A 125 -6.98 14.61 14.30
CA ARG A 125 -7.24 15.26 13.00
C ARG A 125 -6.09 16.17 12.66
N MET A 126 -5.57 16.01 11.47
CA MET A 126 -4.48 16.82 10.94
C MET A 126 -4.97 17.68 9.79
N TYR A 127 -4.44 18.89 9.70
CA TYR A 127 -4.61 19.74 8.53
C TYR A 127 -3.65 19.30 7.43
N ILE A 128 -4.14 19.27 6.19
CA ILE A 128 -3.29 19.02 5.03
C ILE A 128 -2.54 20.30 4.73
N ALA A 129 -1.22 20.27 4.80
CA ALA A 129 -0.35 21.35 4.40
C ALA A 129 -0.42 21.55 2.87
N LYS A 130 -0.30 22.79 2.43
CA LYS A 130 -0.07 23.12 1.01
C LYS A 130 1.42 22.96 0.69
N GLY A 131 1.75 22.81 -0.59
CA GLY A 131 3.14 22.65 -1.01
C GLY A 131 4.08 23.72 -0.43
N ASP A 132 3.63 24.97 -0.42
CA ASP A 132 4.39 26.12 0.11
C ASP A 132 4.59 26.08 1.65
N ASP A 133 3.84 25.25 2.36
CA ASP A 133 3.96 25.10 3.81
C ASP A 133 4.98 24.02 4.20
N VAL A 134 5.36 23.16 3.26
CA VAL A 134 6.34 22.09 3.49
C VAL A 134 7.75 22.70 3.50
N ARG A 135 8.52 22.40 4.55
CA ARG A 135 9.86 22.98 4.76
C ARG A 135 10.80 21.88 5.25
N SER A 136 12.09 22.07 5.01
CA SER A 136 13.14 21.26 5.62
C SER A 136 13.11 21.38 7.15
N GLY A 137 13.54 20.34 7.83
CA GLY A 137 13.65 20.27 9.29
C GLY A 137 12.86 19.10 9.89
N ARG A 138 12.68 19.15 11.19
CA ARG A 138 12.04 18.07 11.97
C ARG A 138 10.59 17.86 11.60
N ALA A 139 10.26 16.61 11.36
CA ALA A 139 8.91 16.15 11.08
C ALA A 139 8.68 14.77 11.72
N TYR A 140 7.52 14.20 11.50
CA TYR A 140 7.14 12.92 12.10
C TYR A 140 6.39 12.07 11.09
N ILE A 141 6.61 10.77 11.19
CA ILE A 141 5.76 9.77 10.55
C ILE A 141 5.04 8.93 11.59
N TYR A 142 3.87 8.47 11.25
CA TYR A 142 3.08 7.58 12.09
C TYR A 142 3.06 6.19 11.48
N SER A 143 3.29 5.17 12.28
CA SER A 143 3.26 3.80 11.82
C SER A 143 2.74 2.85 12.90
N ARG A 144 2.26 1.68 12.47
CA ARG A 144 1.79 0.59 13.33
C ARG A 144 2.65 -0.65 13.20
N MET A 145 3.93 -0.51 12.96
CA MET A 145 4.83 -1.64 12.74
C MET A 145 4.88 -2.61 13.93
N ASN A 146 4.76 -2.10 15.14
CA ASN A 146 4.72 -2.86 16.39
C ASN A 146 3.29 -3.17 16.88
N GLY A 147 2.26 -2.96 16.05
CA GLY A 147 0.85 -3.18 16.39
C GLY A 147 0.13 -1.95 16.94
N GLU A 148 0.84 -1.03 17.57
CA GLU A 148 0.30 0.24 18.08
C GLU A 148 0.68 1.40 17.17
N LEU A 149 -0.16 2.46 17.14
CA LEU A 149 0.17 3.67 16.39
C LEU A 149 1.26 4.44 17.14
N SER A 150 2.43 4.44 16.58
CA SER A 150 3.61 5.12 17.13
C SER A 150 4.02 6.27 16.22
N LYS A 151 4.60 7.30 16.82
CA LYS A 151 5.09 8.50 16.17
C LYS A 151 6.61 8.44 16.17
N TYR A 152 7.21 8.56 14.99
CA TYR A 152 8.65 8.47 14.80
C TYR A 152 9.20 9.75 14.19
N GLU A 153 10.38 10.18 14.64
CA GLU A 153 11.03 11.40 14.15
C GLU A 153 11.77 11.18 12.84
N ILE A 154 11.62 12.14 11.96
CA ILE A 154 12.37 12.24 10.70
C ILE A 154 12.95 13.64 10.55
N ASP A 155 13.98 13.78 9.70
CA ASP A 155 14.52 15.06 9.29
C ASP A 155 14.35 15.22 7.78
N ILE A 156 13.59 16.21 7.37
CA ILE A 156 13.34 16.54 5.97
C ILE A 156 14.50 17.37 5.47
N GLU A 157 15.24 16.87 4.49
CA GLU A 157 16.39 17.55 3.90
C GLU A 157 16.01 18.34 2.65
N ILE A 158 15.31 17.71 1.73
CA ILE A 158 14.98 18.28 0.43
C ILE A 158 13.47 18.35 0.29
N VAL A 159 13.00 19.53 -0.08
CA VAL A 159 11.61 19.76 -0.43
C VAL A 159 11.62 20.32 -1.84
N ASP A 160 11.24 19.51 -2.82
CA ASP A 160 10.96 19.95 -4.17
C ASP A 160 9.45 20.01 -4.35
N CYS A 161 8.94 21.23 -4.43
CA CYS A 161 7.52 21.51 -4.58
C CYS A 161 7.18 22.04 -5.95
N ASP A 162 8.04 21.89 -6.94
CA ASP A 162 7.74 22.28 -8.31
C ASP A 162 6.49 21.58 -8.85
N ALA A 163 5.82 22.22 -9.78
CA ALA A 163 4.50 21.77 -10.25
C ALA A 163 4.49 20.33 -10.82
N ASP A 164 5.63 19.89 -11.31
CA ASP A 164 5.78 18.60 -12.01
C ASP A 164 6.45 17.53 -11.15
N ASP A 165 7.23 17.89 -10.11
CA ASP A 165 7.94 16.96 -9.26
C ASP A 165 7.78 17.36 -7.78
N LYS A 166 6.82 16.72 -7.10
CA LYS A 166 6.52 16.98 -5.68
C LYS A 166 7.25 15.93 -4.84
N ASN A 167 8.54 16.13 -4.64
CA ASN A 167 9.39 15.21 -3.91
C ASN A 167 9.77 15.76 -2.54
N ILE A 168 9.73 14.91 -1.53
CA ILE A 168 10.21 15.18 -0.18
C ILE A 168 11.21 14.08 0.17
N GLU A 169 12.48 14.46 0.34
CA GLU A 169 13.51 13.56 0.82
C GLU A 169 13.74 13.77 2.32
N PHE A 170 13.80 12.69 3.06
CA PHE A 170 13.99 12.75 4.50
C PHE A 170 14.83 11.60 5.02
N HIS A 171 15.47 11.83 6.16
CA HIS A 171 16.16 10.80 6.93
C HIS A 171 15.35 10.40 8.15
N VAL A 172 15.30 9.10 8.40
CA VAL A 172 14.81 8.58 9.67
C VAL A 172 15.89 8.78 10.72
N ILE A 173 15.56 9.51 11.78
CA ILE A 173 16.47 9.81 12.89
C ILE A 173 16.03 9.17 14.21
N ASP A 174 14.86 8.58 14.22
CA ASP A 174 14.32 7.86 15.36
C ASP A 174 15.00 6.51 15.52
N ASN A 175 15.71 6.33 16.63
CA ASN A 175 16.50 5.12 16.87
C ASN A 175 15.63 3.86 16.99
N ASP A 176 14.42 3.97 17.55
CA ASP A 176 13.52 2.83 17.71
C ASP A 176 13.04 2.35 16.33
N LEU A 177 12.74 3.29 15.43
CA LEU A 177 12.36 2.95 14.06
C LEU A 177 13.54 2.36 13.28
N ILE A 178 14.73 2.93 13.41
CA ILE A 178 15.95 2.41 12.78
C ILE A 178 16.25 0.98 13.26
N GLU A 179 16.16 0.75 14.57
CA GLU A 179 16.38 -0.58 15.12
C GLU A 179 15.32 -1.58 14.63
N LEU A 180 14.07 -1.15 14.50
CA LEU A 180 12.96 -1.99 14.07
C LEU A 180 13.04 -2.36 12.58
N THR A 181 13.38 -1.40 11.72
CA THR A 181 13.28 -1.52 10.26
C THR A 181 14.61 -1.69 9.55
N GLY A 182 15.73 -1.34 10.18
CA GLY A 182 17.05 -1.25 9.55
C GLY A 182 17.33 0.12 8.94
N GLY A 183 16.44 1.11 9.11
CA GLY A 183 16.64 2.49 8.71
C GLY A 183 16.14 2.85 7.31
N VAL A 184 15.41 1.97 6.66
CA VAL A 184 14.79 2.22 5.33
C VAL A 184 13.34 1.80 5.34
#